data_529d99a72026dc48adb490c155cb3ab3
#
_entry.id   529d99a72026dc48adb490c155cb3ab3
#
_cell.length_a   1.000
_cell.length_b   1.000
_cell.length_c   1.000
_cell.angle_alpha   90.00
_cell.angle_beta   90.00
_cell.angle_gamma   90.00
#
_symmetry.space_group_name_H-M   'P 1'
#
loop_
_entity.id
_entity.type
_entity.pdbx_description
1 polymer ?
#
loop_
_entity_poly.entity_id
_entity_poly.type
_entity_poly.pdbx_seq_one_letter_code
_entity_poly.pdbx_strand_id
1 'polypeptide(L)'
;MSDANPTGGLPGKHSERKTLDNVNADLDLKGLICPMPLLKAKKALNELQPLQILRVQATDPGSVRDFSVFASQSGHILLSSTEEGGIFTYQIQKKA
;
A
#
# COMPACT_ATOMS: atom_id res chain seq x y z
N MET A 1 -2.32 -25.37 18.76
CA MET A 1 -1.87 -25.20 18.42
C MET A 1 -1.55 -24.88 18.06
N SER A 2 -2.03 -24.62 18.46
CA SER A 2 -1.58 -24.17 17.98
C SER A 2 -1.50 -23.74 17.59
N ASP A 3 -1.92 -23.50 17.74
CA ASP A 3 -1.64 -23.01 17.17
C ASP A 3 -1.83 -22.59 16.88
N ALA A 4 -2.37 -22.56 17.32
CA ALA A 4 -2.19 -22.05 16.90
C ALA A 4 -2.35 -21.65 16.53
N ASN A 5 -2.84 -21.32 16.66
CA ASN A 5 -2.67 -20.93 16.08
C ASN A 5 -3.06 -20.69 15.82
N PRO A 6 -3.40 -20.70 16.22
CA PRO A 6 -3.30 -20.40 15.77
C PRO A 6 -3.49 -20.11 15.37
N THR A 7 -3.99 -19.99 15.62
CA THR A 7 -3.70 -19.81 15.00
C THR A 7 -3.67 -19.69 14.44
N GLY A 8 -4.33 -19.82 14.86
CA GLY A 8 -3.90 -19.82 14.25
C GLY A 8 -3.93 -19.66 13.57
N GLY A 9 -4.24 -19.58 13.60
CA GLY A 9 -3.77 -19.53 12.91
C GLY A 9 -3.82 -19.39 12.15
N LEU A 10 -3.91 -19.11 12.21
CA LEU A 10 -3.44 -19.07 11.38
C LEU A 10 -3.28 -19.00 10.63
N PRO A 11 -3.37 -19.16 10.70
CA PRO A 11 -2.78 -19.15 10.00
C PRO A 11 -2.52 -18.84 9.20
N GLY A 12 -2.67 -18.72 9.14
CA GLY A 12 -2.11 -18.47 8.49
C GLY A 12 -1.95 -18.11 7.75
N LYS A 13 -1.79 -17.83 7.63
CA LYS A 13 -1.26 -17.58 7.05
C LYS A 13 -0.72 -17.34 6.45
N HIS A 14 -0.45 -17.11 6.36
CA HIS A 14 0.45 -16.92 5.89
C HIS A 14 1.17 -16.64 5.37
N SER A 15 1.25 -16.64 5.35
CA SER A 15 2.13 -16.51 5.16
C SER A 15 2.81 -16.19 4.61
N GLU A 16 2.93 -15.89 4.40
CA GLU A 16 3.61 -15.62 4.09
C GLU A 16 3.95 -15.10 3.83
N ARG A 17 3.98 -14.81 3.69
CA ARG A 17 4.24 -14.16 3.68
C ARG A 17 4.75 -13.59 4.05
N LYS A 18 5.12 -13.30 4.71
CA LYS A 18 5.42 -12.69 5.27
C LYS A 18 5.91 -11.37 5.23
N THR A 19 6.50 -10.86 5.00
CA THR A 19 6.99 -9.56 4.67
C THR A 19 5.89 -8.52 4.59
N LEU A 20 4.76 -8.97 4.25
CA LEU A 20 3.60 -8.10 4.08
C LEU A 20 3.05 -7.61 5.39
N ASP A 21 3.64 -8.04 6.47
CA ASP A 21 3.08 -7.82 7.78
C ASP A 21 3.18 -6.39 8.25
N ASN A 22 3.99 -5.58 7.58
CA ASN A 22 4.19 -4.20 8.01
C ASN A 22 3.19 -3.23 7.42
N VAL A 23 2.30 -3.70 6.56
CA VAL A 23 1.30 -2.83 5.95
C VAL A 23 0.18 -2.55 6.94
N ASN A 24 -0.11 -1.27 7.14
CA ASN A 24 -1.11 -0.84 8.12
C ASN A 24 -2.46 -0.54 7.49
N ALA A 25 -2.49 -0.23 6.21
CA ALA A 25 -3.74 0.01 5.48
C ALA A 25 -3.56 -0.44 4.04
N ASP A 26 -4.66 -0.89 3.44
CA ASP A 26 -4.64 -1.44 2.08
C ASP A 26 -5.79 -0.82 1.30
N LEU A 27 -5.47 -0.18 0.17
CA LEU A 27 -6.47 0.45 -0.70
C LEU A 27 -6.51 -0.24 -2.04
N ASP A 28 -7.71 -0.63 -2.44
CA ASP A 28 -7.94 -1.15 -3.77
C ASP A 28 -8.53 -0.03 -4.64
N LEU A 29 -7.69 0.54 -5.47
CA LEU A 29 -8.09 1.64 -6.35
C LEU A 29 -8.10 1.20 -7.81
N LYS A 30 -8.16 -0.11 -8.04
CA LYS A 30 -8.23 -0.62 -9.42
C LYS A 30 -9.50 -0.10 -10.09
N GLY A 31 -9.37 0.24 -11.35
CA GLY A 31 -10.49 0.78 -12.13
C GLY A 31 -10.66 2.27 -12.05
N LEU A 32 -10.02 2.94 -11.09
CA LEU A 32 -10.09 4.39 -10.99
C LEU A 32 -9.03 5.03 -11.89
N ILE A 33 -9.36 6.20 -12.44
CA ILE A 33 -8.45 6.93 -13.30
C ILE A 33 -7.96 8.19 -12.58
N CYS A 34 -6.79 8.66 -13.00
CA CYS A 34 -6.17 9.87 -12.48
C CYS A 34 -7.16 11.04 -12.55
N PRO A 35 -7.27 11.86 -11.49
CA PRO A 35 -6.41 11.90 -10.31
C PRO A 35 -6.96 11.12 -9.10
N MET A 36 -7.99 10.31 -9.27
CA MET A 36 -8.68 9.70 -8.15
C MET A 36 -7.78 8.77 -7.29
N PRO A 37 -6.91 7.92 -7.90
CA PRO A 37 -6.05 7.09 -7.06
C PRO A 37 -5.21 7.92 -6.10
N LEU A 38 -4.63 9.00 -6.60
CA LEU A 38 -3.78 9.85 -5.77
C LEU A 38 -4.56 10.53 -4.66
N LEU A 39 -5.75 11.04 -4.97
CA LEU A 39 -6.57 11.72 -3.97
C LEU A 39 -6.97 10.78 -2.84
N LYS A 40 -7.35 9.54 -3.18
CA LYS A 40 -7.72 8.57 -2.16
C LYS A 40 -6.53 8.13 -1.33
N ALA A 41 -5.36 8.00 -1.94
CA ALA A 41 -4.15 7.67 -1.20
C ALA A 41 -3.77 8.78 -0.23
N LYS A 42 -3.87 10.04 -0.65
CA LYS A 42 -3.61 11.17 0.23
C LYS A 42 -4.50 11.14 1.46
N LYS A 43 -5.78 10.90 1.26
CA LYS A 43 -6.72 10.84 2.37
C LYS A 43 -6.35 9.71 3.33
N ALA A 44 -6.04 8.54 2.80
CA ALA A 44 -5.68 7.40 3.63
C ALA A 44 -4.42 7.68 4.44
N LEU A 45 -3.41 8.29 3.81
CA LEU A 45 -2.18 8.63 4.52
C LEU A 45 -2.42 9.63 5.64
N ASN A 46 -3.33 10.59 5.44
CA ASN A 46 -3.64 11.55 6.48
C ASN A 46 -4.26 10.89 7.71
N GLU A 47 -4.86 9.72 7.53
CA GLU A 47 -5.49 8.98 8.63
C GLU A 47 -4.52 8.04 9.33
N LEU A 48 -3.33 7.85 8.79
CA LEU A 48 -2.33 6.97 9.38
C LEU A 48 -1.46 7.73 10.38
N GLN A 49 -0.84 6.97 11.27
CA GLN A 49 0.16 7.51 12.17
C GLN A 49 1.50 7.60 11.46
N PRO A 50 2.42 8.45 11.94
CA PRO A 50 3.75 8.52 11.34
C PRO A 50 4.42 7.15 11.25
N LEU A 51 5.11 6.91 10.15
CA LEU A 51 5.86 5.69 9.84
C LEU A 51 4.99 4.49 9.50
N GLN A 52 3.67 4.62 9.57
CA GLN A 52 2.80 3.54 9.12
C GLN A 52 2.80 3.46 7.60
N ILE A 53 2.46 2.30 7.08
CA ILE A 53 2.60 1.97 5.67
C ILE A 53 1.24 1.75 5.04
N LEU A 54 1.01 2.42 3.92
CA LEU A 54 -0.18 2.26 3.09
C LEU A 54 0.21 1.45 1.86
N ARG A 55 -0.56 0.42 1.57
CA ARG A 55 -0.44 -0.33 0.33
C ARG A 55 -1.58 0.07 -0.59
N VAL A 56 -1.25 0.35 -1.86
CA VAL A 56 -2.23 0.80 -2.84
C VAL A 56 -2.09 -0.05 -4.09
N GLN A 57 -3.23 -0.48 -4.65
CA GLN A 57 -3.26 -1.11 -5.97
C GLN A 57 -4.07 -0.24 -6.91
N ALA A 58 -3.56 -0.03 -8.10
CA ALA A 58 -4.20 0.79 -9.12
C ALA A 58 -3.96 0.20 -10.51
N THR A 59 -4.80 0.56 -11.45
CA THR A 59 -4.64 0.11 -12.84
C THR A 59 -4.36 1.26 -13.80
N ASP A 60 -4.40 2.50 -13.32
CA ASP A 60 -4.11 3.66 -14.16
C ASP A 60 -2.62 3.81 -14.38
N PRO A 61 -2.12 3.76 -15.62
CA PRO A 61 -0.69 3.92 -15.88
C PRO A 61 -0.12 5.24 -15.39
N GLY A 62 -0.92 6.30 -15.35
CA GLY A 62 -0.47 7.59 -14.86
C GLY A 62 -0.15 7.59 -13.38
N SER A 63 -0.61 6.58 -12.64
CA SER A 63 -0.36 6.51 -11.21
C SER A 63 1.12 6.36 -10.89
N VAL A 64 1.91 5.75 -11.78
CA VAL A 64 3.34 5.60 -11.54
C VAL A 64 4.00 6.95 -11.32
N ARG A 65 3.76 7.87 -12.25
CA ARG A 65 4.31 9.21 -12.14
C ARG A 65 3.71 9.98 -10.98
N ASP A 66 2.38 9.88 -10.83
CA ASP A 66 1.67 10.65 -9.81
C ASP A 66 2.14 10.30 -8.41
N PHE A 67 2.31 9.01 -8.13
CA PHE A 67 2.76 8.59 -6.80
C PHE A 67 4.23 8.93 -6.57
N SER A 68 5.06 8.85 -7.60
CA SER A 68 6.46 9.23 -7.48
C SER A 68 6.60 10.72 -7.16
N VAL A 69 5.88 11.56 -7.88
CA VAL A 69 5.90 13.00 -7.66
C VAL A 69 5.33 13.34 -6.29
N PHE A 70 4.22 12.70 -5.93
CA PHE A 70 3.59 12.94 -4.63
C PHE A 70 4.55 12.60 -3.49
N ALA A 71 5.20 11.44 -3.55
CA ALA A 71 6.12 11.05 -2.48
C ALA A 71 7.27 12.04 -2.36
N SER A 72 7.81 12.47 -3.51
CA SER A 72 8.90 13.43 -3.54
C SER A 72 8.49 14.77 -2.92
N GLN A 73 7.29 15.25 -3.24
CA GLN A 73 6.86 16.58 -2.80
C GLN A 73 6.36 16.59 -1.37
N SER A 74 5.75 15.48 -0.91
CA SER A 74 5.14 15.44 0.42
C SER A 74 6.09 15.04 1.52
N GLY A 75 7.20 14.39 1.17
CA GLY A 75 8.11 13.83 2.16
C GLY A 75 7.75 12.42 2.60
N HIS A 76 6.62 11.87 2.15
CA HIS A 76 6.33 10.46 2.36
C HIS A 76 7.32 9.62 1.55
N ILE A 77 7.51 8.37 1.98
CA ILE A 77 8.51 7.51 1.37
C ILE A 77 7.83 6.44 0.53
N LEU A 78 8.12 6.44 -0.77
CA LEU A 78 7.65 5.38 -1.65
C LEU A 78 8.59 4.19 -1.50
N LEU A 79 8.16 3.21 -0.69
CA LEU A 79 8.99 2.06 -0.36
C LEU A 79 9.12 1.10 -1.53
N SER A 80 8.05 0.92 -2.30
CA SER A 80 8.08 0.04 -3.44
C SER A 80 7.06 0.48 -4.47
N SER A 81 7.34 0.15 -5.72
CA SER A 81 6.47 0.45 -6.85
C SER A 81 6.68 -0.67 -7.86
N THR A 82 5.68 -1.51 -8.03
CA THR A 82 5.76 -2.67 -8.93
C THR A 82 4.58 -2.70 -9.85
N GLU A 83 4.72 -3.44 -10.94
CA GLU A 83 3.63 -3.61 -11.90
C GLU A 83 3.61 -5.06 -12.36
N GLU A 84 2.42 -5.63 -12.42
CA GLU A 84 2.26 -6.99 -12.86
C GLU A 84 0.89 -7.12 -13.52
N GLY A 85 0.87 -7.46 -14.81
CA GLY A 85 -0.37 -7.66 -15.52
C GLY A 85 -1.28 -6.44 -15.55
N GLY A 86 -0.71 -5.25 -15.60
CA GLY A 86 -1.48 -4.00 -15.60
C GLY A 86 -1.92 -3.52 -14.24
N ILE A 87 -1.53 -4.21 -13.17
CA ILE A 87 -1.83 -3.80 -11.82
C ILE A 87 -0.58 -3.21 -11.19
N PHE A 88 -0.68 -1.97 -10.77
CA PHE A 88 0.42 -1.25 -10.14
C PHE A 88 0.23 -1.30 -8.64
N THR A 89 1.26 -1.75 -7.92
CA THR A 89 1.21 -1.86 -6.47
C THR A 89 2.26 -0.97 -5.84
N TYR A 90 1.84 -0.15 -4.88
CA TYR A 90 2.71 0.80 -4.21
C TYR A 90 2.66 0.57 -2.71
N GLN A 91 3.80 0.71 -2.05
CA GLN A 91 3.84 0.80 -0.59
C GLN A 91 4.45 2.14 -0.23
N ILE A 92 3.69 2.92 0.53
CA ILE A 92 4.07 4.29 0.89
C ILE A 92 4.08 4.39 2.40
N GLN A 93 5.22 4.81 2.95
CA GLN A 93 5.35 5.02 4.39
C GLN A 93 5.11 6.48 4.71
N LYS A 94 4.24 6.72 5.68
CA LYS A 94 3.96 8.08 6.11
C LYS A 94 5.19 8.68 6.79
N LYS A 95 5.50 9.91 6.43
CA LYS A 95 6.64 10.61 7.02
C LYS A 95 6.49 10.74 8.53
N ALA A 96 7.62 10.82 9.19
CA ALA A 96 7.66 10.96 10.65
C ALA A 96 7.16 12.34 11.10
#